data_d7699f418fb8c3f9f164b03c6a845d57
#
_entry.id   d7699f418fb8c3f9f164b03c6a845d57
#
_cell.length_a   1.000
_cell.length_b   1.000
_cell.length_c   1.000
_cell.angle_alpha   90.00
_cell.angle_beta   90.00
_cell.angle_gamma   90.00
#
_symmetry.space_group_name_H-M   'P 1'
#
loop_
_entity.id
_entity.type
_entity.pdbx_description
1 polymer ?
#
loop_
_entity_poly.entity_id
_entity_poly.type
_entity_poly.pdbx_seq_one_letter_code
_entity_poly.pdbx_strand_id
1 'polypeptide(L)'
;AVIISFILGSSLGIWAAHNDKVSAFMRPINDTMQTMPSFVILIPFVMFFGIGEFTALLAIIAYAFVPAMRYTEHGLRNLPETVIEAARMIGCSQTQLLWKVKIPLAMPVIMLGLNQTIMFGLAMLVIAALVGTTGLGQLIYIGLSKADFGTGMISGVSIALIAIIFDRTTQAWRIKLEKKTQ
;
A
#
# COMPACT_ATOMS: atom_id res chain seq x y z
N ALA A 1 -0.46 -10.27 -3.73
CA ALA A 1 -0.01 -8.93 -4.14
C ALA A 1 0.07 -7.96 -2.94
N VAL A 2 -1.04 -7.61 -2.28
CA VAL A 2 -1.09 -6.57 -1.22
C VAL A 2 -0.12 -6.82 -0.05
N ILE A 3 -0.03 -8.06 0.46
CA ILE A 3 0.90 -8.40 1.54
C ILE A 3 2.36 -8.15 1.11
N ILE A 4 2.71 -8.58 -0.09
CA ILE A 4 4.06 -8.36 -0.65
C ILE A 4 4.32 -6.87 -0.82
N SER A 5 3.37 -6.12 -1.38
CA SER A 5 3.46 -4.66 -1.54
C SER A 5 3.67 -3.95 -0.21
N PHE A 6 2.92 -4.36 0.82
CA PHE A 6 3.03 -3.76 2.15
C PHE A 6 4.39 -4.06 2.81
N ILE A 7 4.87 -5.30 2.74
CA ILE A 7 6.18 -5.68 3.29
C ILE A 7 7.30 -4.93 2.57
N LEU A 8 7.31 -4.91 1.24
CA LEU A 8 8.31 -4.20 0.44
C LEU A 8 8.26 -2.69 0.70
N GLY A 9 7.08 -2.10 0.65
CA GLY A 9 6.88 -0.67 0.88
C GLY A 9 7.28 -0.25 2.29
N SER A 10 6.86 -0.99 3.31
CA SER A 10 7.21 -0.67 4.70
C SER A 10 8.71 -0.83 4.95
N SER A 11 9.36 -1.85 4.39
CA SER A 11 10.82 -2.04 4.52
C SER A 11 11.59 -0.88 3.89
N LEU A 12 11.20 -0.47 2.67
CA LEU A 12 11.77 0.69 1.99
C LEU A 12 11.46 1.99 2.75
N GLY A 13 10.27 2.13 3.31
CA GLY A 13 9.88 3.27 4.12
C GLY A 13 10.70 3.40 5.41
N ILE A 14 10.98 2.29 6.10
CA ILE A 14 11.89 2.27 7.25
C ILE A 14 13.30 2.69 6.83
N TRP A 15 13.80 2.19 5.72
CA TRP A 15 15.12 2.57 5.21
C TRP A 15 15.19 4.04 4.83
N ALA A 16 14.20 4.55 4.10
CA ALA A 16 14.08 5.96 3.74
C ALA A 16 13.96 6.89 4.97
N ALA A 17 13.28 6.44 6.03
CA ALA A 17 13.18 7.20 7.27
C ALA A 17 14.53 7.40 8.00
N HIS A 18 15.50 6.50 7.78
CA HIS A 18 16.82 6.56 8.40
C HIS A 18 17.92 7.12 7.47
N ASN A 19 17.64 7.25 6.18
CA ASN A 19 18.63 7.69 5.18
C ASN A 19 18.03 8.73 4.24
N ASP A 20 18.48 9.98 4.40
CA ASP A 20 17.98 11.10 3.58
C ASP A 20 18.29 10.96 2.10
N LYS A 21 19.39 10.29 1.73
CA LYS A 21 19.71 10.03 0.33
C LYS A 21 18.70 9.06 -0.30
N VAL A 22 18.31 8.02 0.43
CA VAL A 22 17.26 7.07 -0.02
C VAL A 22 15.93 7.79 -0.13
N SER A 23 15.56 8.58 0.88
CA SER A 23 14.34 9.40 0.85
C SER A 23 14.32 10.33 -0.36
N ALA A 24 15.39 11.09 -0.58
CA ALA A 24 15.49 12.03 -1.70
C ALA A 24 15.40 11.33 -3.07
N PHE A 25 15.98 10.13 -3.20
CA PHE A 25 15.89 9.33 -4.42
C PHE A 25 14.49 8.75 -4.65
N MET A 26 13.84 8.28 -3.58
CA MET A 26 12.54 7.62 -3.68
C MET A 26 11.36 8.58 -3.82
N ARG A 27 11.50 9.83 -3.35
CA ARG A 27 10.43 10.85 -3.46
C ARG A 27 9.94 11.06 -4.89
N PRO A 28 10.80 11.41 -5.88
CA PRO A 28 10.34 11.62 -7.25
C PRO A 28 9.74 10.35 -7.87
N ILE A 29 10.25 9.16 -7.51
CA ILE A 29 9.68 7.88 -7.98
C ILE A 29 8.27 7.71 -7.42
N ASN A 30 8.08 7.89 -6.12
CA ASN A 30 6.78 7.79 -5.48
C ASN A 30 5.78 8.83 -6.01
N ASP A 31 6.22 10.08 -6.23
CA ASP A 31 5.39 11.14 -6.76
C ASP A 31 4.95 10.83 -8.20
N THR A 32 5.87 10.36 -9.03
CA THR A 32 5.57 9.92 -10.39
C THR A 32 4.56 8.76 -10.39
N MET A 33 4.82 7.73 -9.59
CA MET A 33 3.93 6.56 -9.51
C MET A 33 2.51 6.89 -9.02
N GLN A 34 2.35 7.92 -8.19
CA GLN A 34 1.03 8.35 -7.70
C GLN A 34 0.30 9.27 -8.67
N THR A 35 1.02 10.05 -9.47
CA THR A 35 0.43 10.93 -10.47
C THR A 35 0.13 10.22 -11.78
N MET A 36 0.84 9.15 -12.09
CA MET A 36 0.60 8.35 -13.29
C MET A 36 -0.73 7.60 -13.18
N PRO A 37 -1.56 7.60 -14.23
CA PRO A 37 -2.71 6.72 -14.30
C PRO A 37 -2.27 5.26 -14.14
N SER A 38 -2.98 4.51 -13.31
CA SER A 38 -2.65 3.11 -13.01
C SER A 38 -2.55 2.21 -14.24
N PHE A 39 -3.34 2.52 -15.28
CA PHE A 39 -3.27 1.82 -16.57
C PHE A 39 -1.89 1.99 -17.25
N VAL A 40 -1.27 3.18 -17.14
CA VAL A 40 0.04 3.44 -17.74
C VAL A 40 1.13 2.59 -17.09
N ILE A 41 1.00 2.31 -15.80
CA ILE A 41 1.93 1.45 -15.06
C ILE A 41 1.84 -0.01 -15.54
N LEU A 42 0.65 -0.46 -15.96
CA LEU A 42 0.45 -1.81 -16.46
C LEU A 42 1.18 -2.08 -17.78
N ILE A 43 1.28 -1.07 -18.66
CA ILE A 43 1.81 -1.24 -20.02
C ILE A 43 3.22 -1.83 -20.05
N PRO A 44 4.22 -1.29 -19.33
CA PRO A 44 5.58 -1.86 -19.33
C PRO A 44 5.60 -3.33 -18.89
N PHE A 45 4.82 -3.69 -17.87
CA PHE A 45 4.76 -5.08 -17.41
C PHE A 45 4.20 -6.02 -18.46
N VAL A 46 3.18 -5.58 -19.21
CA VAL A 46 2.62 -6.35 -20.32
C VAL A 46 3.64 -6.49 -21.46
N MET A 47 4.40 -5.45 -21.76
CA MET A 47 5.42 -5.48 -22.79
C MET A 47 6.58 -6.43 -22.46
N PHE A 48 6.98 -6.50 -21.18
CA PHE A 48 8.08 -7.37 -20.76
C PHE A 48 7.68 -8.80 -20.48
N PHE A 49 6.50 -9.02 -19.89
CA PHE A 49 6.09 -10.32 -19.37
C PHE A 49 4.88 -10.95 -20.12
N GLY A 50 4.33 -10.20 -21.08
CA GLY A 50 3.12 -10.64 -21.81
C GLY A 50 1.84 -10.50 -20.98
N ILE A 51 0.75 -11.04 -21.54
CA ILE A 51 -0.58 -11.04 -20.91
C ILE A 51 -0.67 -12.23 -19.96
N GLY A 52 -1.14 -12.03 -18.72
CA GLY A 52 -1.35 -13.10 -17.77
C GLY A 52 -1.37 -12.68 -16.30
N GLU A 53 -1.68 -13.63 -15.42
CA GLU A 53 -1.80 -13.39 -13.97
C GLU A 53 -0.48 -12.93 -13.33
N PHE A 54 0.66 -13.41 -13.81
CA PHE A 54 1.98 -13.02 -13.32
C PHE A 54 2.24 -11.53 -13.56
N THR A 55 1.95 -11.05 -14.76
CA THR A 55 2.07 -9.65 -15.15
C THR A 55 1.18 -8.75 -14.30
N ALA A 56 -0.07 -9.17 -14.11
CA ALA A 56 -1.02 -8.49 -13.24
C ALA A 56 -0.52 -8.43 -11.79
N LEU A 57 0.00 -9.54 -11.26
CA LEU A 57 0.57 -9.59 -9.91
C LEU A 57 1.70 -8.58 -9.73
N LEU A 58 2.64 -8.51 -10.67
CA LEU A 58 3.76 -7.57 -10.62
C LEU A 58 3.29 -6.12 -10.69
N ALA A 59 2.35 -5.81 -11.59
CA ALA A 59 1.80 -4.47 -11.74
C ALA A 59 1.04 -4.02 -10.48
N ILE A 60 0.26 -4.91 -9.85
CA ILE A 60 -0.41 -4.64 -8.58
C ILE A 60 0.62 -4.37 -7.48
N ILE A 61 1.69 -5.16 -7.40
CA ILE A 61 2.75 -4.97 -6.40
C ILE A 61 3.42 -3.62 -6.61
N ALA A 62 3.81 -3.30 -7.84
CA ALA A 62 4.49 -2.06 -8.19
C ALA A 62 3.63 -0.80 -7.94
N TYR A 63 2.30 -0.90 -8.09
CA TYR A 63 1.40 0.21 -7.82
C TYR A 63 1.08 0.36 -6.33
N ALA A 64 0.82 -0.75 -5.64
CA ALA A 64 0.33 -0.74 -4.28
C ALA A 64 1.42 -0.59 -3.21
N PHE A 65 2.73 -0.75 -3.53
CA PHE A 65 3.78 -0.56 -2.51
C PHE A 65 4.01 0.91 -2.13
N VAL A 66 3.67 1.83 -3.01
CA VAL A 66 3.94 3.27 -2.85
C VAL A 66 3.30 3.87 -1.59
N PRO A 67 2.00 3.67 -1.31
CA PRO A 67 1.40 4.14 -0.07
C PRO A 67 2.07 3.54 1.17
N ALA A 68 2.34 2.24 1.19
CA ALA A 68 3.01 1.59 2.32
C ALA A 68 4.35 2.26 2.64
N MET A 69 5.16 2.55 1.61
CA MET A 69 6.44 3.22 1.76
C MET A 69 6.28 4.64 2.31
N ARG A 70 5.41 5.46 1.69
CA ARG A 70 5.22 6.87 2.08
C ARG A 70 4.69 7.03 3.49
N TYR A 71 3.66 6.27 3.86
CA TYR A 71 3.08 6.34 5.20
C TYR A 71 4.04 5.82 6.27
N THR A 72 4.85 4.79 5.96
CA THR A 72 5.86 4.28 6.89
C THR A 72 6.99 5.29 7.10
N GLU A 73 7.53 5.87 6.03
CA GLU A 73 8.54 6.93 6.12
C GLU A 73 7.99 8.14 6.89
N HIS A 74 6.81 8.63 6.51
CA HIS A 74 6.17 9.77 7.15
C HIS A 74 5.91 9.54 8.65
N GLY A 75 5.37 8.37 9.01
CA GLY A 75 5.11 8.02 10.40
C GLY A 75 6.35 7.98 11.27
N LEU A 76 7.46 7.46 10.72
CA LEU A 76 8.74 7.37 11.45
C LEU A 76 9.48 8.72 11.55
N ARG A 77 9.33 9.60 10.56
CA ARG A 77 9.99 10.92 10.55
C ARG A 77 9.28 11.96 11.40
N ASN A 78 7.97 11.84 11.58
CA ASN A 78 7.16 12.83 12.32
C ASN A 78 6.87 12.42 13.77
N LEU A 79 7.70 11.59 14.38
CA LEU A 79 7.60 11.27 15.79
C LEU A 79 8.07 12.44 16.65
N PRO A 80 7.47 12.69 17.84
CA PRO A 80 7.91 13.74 18.76
C PRO A 80 9.36 13.52 19.17
N GLU A 81 10.21 14.55 18.97
CA GLU A 81 11.63 14.48 19.32
C GLU A 81 11.84 14.23 20.82
N THR A 82 10.99 14.81 21.67
CA THR A 82 11.03 14.63 23.11
C THR A 82 11.01 13.16 23.55
N VAL A 83 10.21 12.33 22.86
CA VAL A 83 10.13 10.89 23.14
C VAL A 83 11.40 10.17 22.69
N ILE A 84 11.96 10.58 21.56
CA ILE A 84 13.20 10.00 21.01
C ILE A 84 14.38 10.36 21.89
N GLU A 85 14.47 11.60 22.36
CA GLU A 85 15.50 12.08 23.28
C GLU A 85 15.42 11.36 24.64
N ALA A 86 14.23 11.25 25.21
CA ALA A 86 14.02 10.52 26.47
C ALA A 86 14.47 9.05 26.34
N ALA A 87 14.15 8.38 25.24
CA ALA A 87 14.58 7.01 24.99
C ALA A 87 16.12 6.90 24.87
N ARG A 88 16.77 7.89 24.27
CA ARG A 88 18.24 7.94 24.18
C ARG A 88 18.89 8.19 25.54
N MET A 89 18.31 9.08 26.36
CA MET A 89 18.82 9.35 27.72
C MET A 89 18.78 8.13 28.64
N ILE A 90 17.80 7.23 28.45
CA ILE A 90 17.72 5.94 29.18
C ILE A 90 18.73 4.91 28.64
N GLY A 91 19.50 5.23 27.58
CA GLY A 91 20.53 4.35 27.04
C GLY A 91 20.04 3.34 25.99
N CYS A 92 18.92 3.59 25.32
CA CYS A 92 18.44 2.73 24.24
C CYS A 92 19.43 2.68 23.07
N SER A 93 19.80 1.48 22.61
CA SER A 93 20.54 1.31 21.37
C SER A 93 19.68 1.73 20.16
N GLN A 94 20.31 2.01 19.00
CA GLN A 94 19.58 2.41 17.78
C GLN A 94 18.55 1.35 17.34
N THR A 95 18.87 0.09 17.49
CA THR A 95 17.95 -1.03 17.18
C THR A 95 16.77 -1.06 18.16
N GLN A 96 17.03 -0.86 19.45
CA GLN A 96 15.98 -0.79 20.47
C GLN A 96 15.08 0.44 20.25
N LEU A 97 15.69 1.58 19.92
CA LEU A 97 14.96 2.81 19.59
C LEU A 97 14.02 2.59 18.41
N LEU A 98 14.48 1.91 17.35
CA LEU A 98 13.64 1.62 16.19
C LEU A 98 12.48 0.69 16.53
N TRP A 99 12.80 -0.49 17.07
CA TRP A 99 11.80 -1.57 17.21
C TRP A 99 10.90 -1.41 18.44
N LYS A 100 11.40 -0.84 19.55
CA LYS A 100 10.64 -0.72 20.81
C LYS A 100 9.97 0.64 20.99
N VAL A 101 10.43 1.68 20.27
CA VAL A 101 9.90 3.05 20.43
C VAL A 101 9.31 3.57 19.13
N LYS A 102 10.12 3.72 18.09
CA LYS A 102 9.69 4.39 16.84
C LYS A 102 8.59 3.62 16.11
N ILE A 103 8.76 2.33 15.85
CA ILE A 103 7.77 1.52 15.12
C ILE A 103 6.44 1.45 15.88
N PRO A 104 6.39 1.13 17.17
CA PRO A 104 5.13 1.13 17.91
C PRO A 104 4.41 2.49 17.91
N LEU A 105 5.15 3.60 18.06
CA LEU A 105 4.57 4.94 18.00
C LEU A 105 4.09 5.33 16.60
N ALA A 106 4.80 4.92 15.55
CA ALA A 106 4.42 5.15 14.16
C ALA A 106 3.32 4.20 13.66
N MET A 107 3.01 3.13 14.42
CA MET A 107 2.09 2.07 13.98
C MET A 107 0.73 2.59 13.50
N PRO A 108 0.07 3.57 14.14
CA PRO A 108 -1.19 4.11 13.63
C PRO A 108 -1.07 4.68 12.21
N VAL A 109 0.05 5.36 11.90
CA VAL A 109 0.32 5.93 10.57
C VAL A 109 0.70 4.83 9.58
N ILE A 110 1.47 3.84 10.01
CA ILE A 110 1.81 2.66 9.18
C ILE A 110 0.54 1.89 8.80
N MET A 111 -0.43 1.78 9.71
CA MET A 111 -1.73 1.15 9.43
C MET A 111 -2.58 1.94 8.42
N LEU A 112 -2.45 3.27 8.36
CA LEU A 112 -3.02 4.06 7.26
C LEU A 112 -2.38 3.65 5.93
N GLY A 113 -1.06 3.44 5.92
CA GLY A 113 -0.33 2.92 4.77
C GLY A 113 -0.85 1.57 4.31
N LEU A 114 -1.10 0.64 5.24
CA LEU A 114 -1.70 -0.66 4.94
C LEU A 114 -3.09 -0.49 4.30
N ASN A 115 -3.94 0.34 4.88
CA ASN A 115 -5.27 0.60 4.34
C ASN A 115 -5.20 1.13 2.90
N GLN A 116 -4.36 2.12 2.65
CA GLN A 116 -4.17 2.68 1.32
C GLN A 116 -3.58 1.65 0.33
N THR A 117 -2.66 0.80 0.78
CA THR A 117 -2.09 -0.29 -0.03
C THR A 117 -3.18 -1.28 -0.47
N ILE A 118 -4.12 -1.62 0.41
CA ILE A 118 -5.27 -2.46 0.07
C ILE A 118 -6.15 -1.78 -0.99
N MET A 119 -6.47 -0.49 -0.80
CA MET A 119 -7.32 0.25 -1.75
C MET A 119 -6.67 0.38 -3.12
N PHE A 120 -5.37 0.70 -3.17
CA PHE A 120 -4.61 0.75 -4.42
C PHE A 120 -4.53 -0.62 -5.10
N GLY A 121 -4.34 -1.69 -4.32
CA GLY A 121 -4.33 -3.06 -4.83
C GLY A 121 -5.67 -3.48 -5.43
N LEU A 122 -6.79 -3.13 -4.80
CA LEU A 122 -8.14 -3.41 -5.31
C LEU A 122 -8.46 -2.57 -6.56
N ALA A 123 -8.07 -1.31 -6.60
CA ALA A 123 -8.23 -0.47 -7.78
C ALA A 123 -7.44 -1.03 -8.97
N MET A 124 -6.19 -1.42 -8.74
CA MET A 124 -5.35 -2.01 -9.80
C MET A 124 -5.83 -3.39 -10.23
N LEU A 125 -6.47 -4.18 -9.34
CA LEU A 125 -7.05 -5.49 -9.69
C LEU A 125 -8.09 -5.38 -10.81
N VAL A 126 -8.94 -4.36 -10.78
CA VAL A 126 -9.95 -4.13 -11.81
C VAL A 126 -9.29 -3.82 -13.16
N ILE A 127 -8.24 -3.03 -13.15
CA ILE A 127 -7.48 -2.67 -14.35
C ILE A 127 -6.68 -3.88 -14.86
N ALA A 128 -6.08 -4.65 -13.97
CA ALA A 128 -5.33 -5.85 -14.30
C ALA A 128 -6.20 -6.95 -14.95
N ALA A 129 -7.53 -6.87 -14.80
CA ALA A 129 -8.46 -7.74 -15.52
C ALA A 129 -8.34 -7.63 -17.05
N LEU A 130 -7.93 -6.47 -17.57
CA LEU A 130 -7.67 -6.25 -18.99
C LEU A 130 -6.53 -7.11 -19.55
N VAL A 131 -5.66 -7.61 -18.68
CA VAL A 131 -4.53 -8.48 -19.05
C VAL A 131 -4.76 -9.95 -18.69
N GLY A 132 -6.03 -10.35 -18.57
CA GLY A 132 -6.39 -11.77 -18.48
C GLY A 132 -6.27 -12.36 -17.07
N THR A 133 -6.46 -11.56 -16.02
CA THR A 133 -6.58 -12.10 -14.66
C THR A 133 -7.93 -12.80 -14.47
N THR A 134 -7.94 -13.81 -13.62
CA THR A 134 -9.17 -14.49 -13.20
C THR A 134 -9.84 -13.79 -11.99
N GLY A 135 -11.09 -14.14 -11.71
CA GLY A 135 -11.84 -13.68 -10.54
C GLY A 135 -12.73 -12.46 -10.79
N LEU A 136 -13.03 -11.68 -9.73
CA LEU A 136 -14.02 -10.60 -9.78
C LEU A 136 -13.67 -9.49 -10.78
N GLY A 137 -12.39 -9.18 -10.94
CA GLY A 137 -11.95 -8.19 -11.93
C GLY A 137 -12.31 -8.63 -13.36
N GLN A 138 -12.08 -9.89 -13.69
CA GLN A 138 -12.45 -10.45 -14.99
C GLN A 138 -13.97 -10.40 -15.25
N LEU A 139 -14.78 -10.66 -14.23
CA LEU A 139 -16.24 -10.60 -14.35
C LEU A 139 -16.72 -9.16 -14.65
N ILE A 140 -16.08 -8.15 -14.06
CA ILE A 140 -16.35 -6.74 -14.42
C ILE A 140 -16.02 -6.48 -15.89
N TYR A 141 -14.84 -6.94 -16.32
CA TYR A 141 -14.42 -6.76 -17.71
C TYR A 141 -15.36 -7.48 -18.70
N ILE A 142 -15.78 -8.71 -18.39
CA ILE A 142 -16.74 -9.46 -19.22
C ILE A 142 -18.10 -8.76 -19.25
N GLY A 143 -18.59 -8.28 -18.09
CA GLY A 143 -19.83 -7.52 -18.02
C GLY A 143 -19.81 -6.25 -18.88
N LEU A 144 -18.69 -5.52 -18.83
CA LEU A 144 -18.49 -4.33 -19.65
C LEU A 144 -18.40 -4.67 -21.15
N SER A 145 -17.58 -5.64 -21.52
CA SER A 145 -17.32 -5.98 -22.93
C SER A 145 -18.52 -6.61 -23.63
N LYS A 146 -19.38 -7.32 -22.90
CA LYS A 146 -20.60 -7.96 -23.42
C LYS A 146 -21.87 -7.12 -23.19
N ALA A 147 -21.75 -5.92 -22.61
CA ALA A 147 -22.86 -5.09 -22.16
C ALA A 147 -23.85 -5.84 -21.23
N ASP A 148 -23.33 -6.82 -20.46
CA ASP A 148 -24.09 -7.54 -19.46
C ASP A 148 -24.08 -6.76 -18.13
N PHE A 149 -25.10 -5.91 -17.97
CA PHE A 149 -25.25 -5.07 -16.78
C PHE A 149 -25.39 -5.90 -15.50
N GLY A 150 -26.02 -7.07 -15.55
CA GLY A 150 -26.20 -7.95 -14.38
C GLY A 150 -24.86 -8.42 -13.82
N THR A 151 -24.04 -9.03 -14.65
CA THR A 151 -22.71 -9.54 -14.26
C THR A 151 -21.79 -8.39 -13.88
N GLY A 152 -21.78 -7.29 -14.63
CA GLY A 152 -20.95 -6.12 -14.33
C GLY A 152 -21.28 -5.46 -12.99
N MET A 153 -22.57 -5.22 -12.72
CA MET A 153 -23.04 -4.62 -11.46
C MET A 153 -22.77 -5.52 -10.25
N ILE A 154 -23.12 -6.80 -10.32
CA ILE A 154 -22.90 -7.72 -9.20
C ILE A 154 -21.40 -7.81 -8.85
N SER A 155 -20.55 -7.92 -9.85
CA SER A 155 -19.11 -7.99 -9.65
C SER A 155 -18.53 -6.68 -9.10
N GLY A 156 -18.99 -5.52 -9.61
CA GLY A 156 -18.57 -4.20 -9.14
C GLY A 156 -18.98 -3.95 -7.69
N VAL A 157 -20.24 -4.24 -7.35
CA VAL A 157 -20.75 -4.14 -5.97
C VAL A 157 -19.98 -5.09 -5.04
N SER A 158 -19.67 -6.30 -5.49
CA SER A 158 -18.89 -7.26 -4.70
C SER A 158 -17.50 -6.73 -4.35
N ILE A 159 -16.78 -6.14 -5.31
CA ILE A 159 -15.46 -5.51 -5.05
C ILE A 159 -15.62 -4.31 -4.11
N ALA A 160 -16.64 -3.48 -4.30
CA ALA A 160 -16.90 -2.34 -3.42
C ALA A 160 -17.18 -2.78 -1.96
N LEU A 161 -17.96 -3.84 -1.78
CA LEU A 161 -18.23 -4.40 -0.45
C LEU A 161 -16.96 -4.95 0.19
N ILE A 162 -16.13 -5.68 -0.56
CA ILE A 162 -14.82 -6.16 -0.10
C ILE A 162 -13.94 -4.99 0.33
N ALA A 163 -13.87 -3.93 -0.49
CA ALA A 163 -13.12 -2.72 -0.16
C ALA A 163 -13.60 -2.08 1.15
N ILE A 164 -14.91 -1.93 1.34
CA ILE A 164 -15.50 -1.37 2.56
C ILE A 164 -15.19 -2.25 3.78
N ILE A 165 -15.27 -3.57 3.67
CA ILE A 165 -14.95 -4.49 4.77
C ILE A 165 -13.48 -4.32 5.20
N PHE A 166 -12.55 -4.32 4.24
CA PHE A 166 -11.14 -4.11 4.56
C PHE A 166 -10.86 -2.73 5.13
N ASP A 167 -11.47 -1.69 4.56
CA ASP A 167 -11.35 -0.32 5.08
C ASP A 167 -11.81 -0.22 6.54
N ARG A 168 -13.00 -0.70 6.86
CA ARG A 168 -13.54 -0.68 8.22
C ARG A 168 -12.72 -1.50 9.20
N THR A 169 -12.24 -2.66 8.78
CA THR A 169 -11.42 -3.55 9.62
C THR A 169 -10.07 -2.90 9.94
N THR A 170 -9.38 -2.34 8.95
CA THR A 170 -8.10 -1.68 9.14
C THR A 170 -8.23 -0.39 9.96
N GLN A 171 -9.29 0.41 9.74
CA GLN A 171 -9.58 1.59 10.55
C GLN A 171 -9.87 1.25 12.01
N ALA A 172 -10.68 0.22 12.28
CA ALA A 172 -10.96 -0.22 13.63
C ALA A 172 -9.68 -0.68 14.36
N TRP A 173 -8.78 -1.34 13.65
CA TRP A 173 -7.49 -1.76 14.21
C TRP A 173 -6.59 -0.56 14.50
N ARG A 174 -6.52 0.42 13.59
CA ARG A 174 -5.78 1.67 13.79
C ARG A 174 -6.22 2.40 15.06
N ILE A 175 -7.54 2.58 15.26
CA ILE A 175 -8.10 3.27 16.43
C ILE A 175 -7.71 2.57 17.75
N LYS A 176 -7.68 1.22 17.75
CA LYS A 176 -7.22 0.47 18.92
C LYS A 176 -5.74 0.71 19.22
N LEU A 177 -4.91 0.90 18.20
CA LEU A 177 -3.49 1.19 18.36
C LEU A 177 -3.27 2.62 18.87
N GLU A 178 -3.99 3.61 18.34
CA GLU A 178 -3.93 4.99 18.80
C GLU A 178 -4.25 5.11 20.30
N LYS A 179 -5.30 4.42 20.78
CA LYS A 179 -5.67 4.39 22.21
C LYS A 179 -4.64 3.75 23.13
N LYS A 180 -3.74 2.92 22.61
CA LYS A 180 -2.66 2.30 23.38
C LYS A 180 -1.41 3.17 23.47
N THR A 181 -1.32 4.17 22.59
CA THR A 181 -0.12 5.01 22.44
C THR A 181 -0.30 6.38 23.11
N GLN A 182 -1.53 6.71 23.52
CA GLN A 182 -1.89 7.83 24.40
C GLN A 182 -1.83 7.40 25.87
#